data_5bedd859e99b6de5bfd016c6539e976e
#
_entry.id   5bedd859e99b6de5bfd016c6539e976e
#
_cell.length_a   1.000
_cell.length_b   1.000
_cell.length_c   1.000
_cell.angle_alpha   90.00
_cell.angle_beta   90.00
_cell.angle_gamma   90.00
#
_symmetry.space_group_name_H-M   'P 1'
#
loop_
_entity.id
_entity.type
_entity.pdbx_description
1 polymer ?
#
loop_
_entity_poly.entity_id
_entity_poly.type
_entity_poly.pdbx_seq_one_letter_code
_entity_poly.pdbx_strand_id
1 'polypeptide(L)'
;MVAPAYGMLPEFYRHTRYFAVQEISTDEAILPYRGGRDWGDNGIYIELHQHTYTPVHSNIQQCWDYLTVMISRTVTAISVLTPMAETDAEARVFLAEVRGLRAFYNMIVLDLWGIAFQKDDQGELSVILRGNDAVEYIRTEFEAVVGDLRTDVGPGRLTQAGVYGLLARLHLNAAVWRNPYASNFDFTDADMNKVIDYSDMIINSGQYELSAEYFGNFDNENHSNKELVFAVDQRPDLNGHNRMSYFSMSDNFYGNPLYPRGNGTDGPAITPDFYQTWVNAYGTVDPAEADGRFYWDRMVIPADSAIAAEDFEVNRGIYRGLQYGLQNTGRRLPFIQTDDGRYKIGPLRDWRRAEENAYVDFTLFVDFTAEGSDYNRGYRVEKYQWSKSSDDGRNKGEADLVILRLADLYMMRAEAKLRKGDASGALADVNLVRASRTARPAVTPPALASMDLDILFRERGFEFYWEHQRRTDMIRFGKYEDSWVEKTNSDVQRRLFPIPQSAIDGASDAEGYLVQNPGY
;
A
#
# COMPACT_ATOMS: atom_id res chain seq x y z
N MET A 1 20.71 14.43 -11.30
CA MET A 1 21.26 13.05 -11.36
C MET A 1 20.47 12.07 -10.50
N VAL A 2 19.95 12.47 -9.33
CA VAL A 2 19.14 11.60 -8.44
C VAL A 2 17.68 11.47 -8.91
N ALA A 3 17.07 12.54 -9.43
CA ALA A 3 15.66 12.55 -9.83
C ALA A 3 15.21 11.41 -10.75
N PRO A 4 16.00 10.95 -11.76
CA PRO A 4 15.61 9.79 -12.59
C PRO A 4 15.47 8.48 -11.79
N ALA A 5 16.15 8.34 -10.65
CA ALA A 5 16.05 7.16 -9.80
C ALA A 5 14.67 7.11 -9.09
N TYR A 6 14.12 8.25 -8.70
CA TYR A 6 12.78 8.34 -8.10
C TYR A 6 11.65 8.39 -9.12
N GLY A 7 11.90 8.91 -10.32
CA GLY A 7 10.88 9.38 -11.26
C GLY A 7 9.87 8.33 -11.75
N MET A 8 10.10 7.04 -11.47
CA MET A 8 9.15 5.96 -11.81
C MET A 8 8.38 5.43 -10.60
N LEU A 9 8.72 5.84 -9.37
CA LEU A 9 8.01 5.39 -8.17
C LEU A 9 6.51 5.70 -8.21
N PRO A 10 6.06 6.92 -8.60
CA PRO A 10 4.64 7.22 -8.69
C PRO A 10 3.87 6.27 -9.61
N GLU A 11 4.46 5.90 -10.73
CA GLU A 11 3.87 4.96 -11.67
C GLU A 11 3.96 3.50 -11.19
N PHE A 12 5.05 3.12 -10.51
CA PHE A 12 5.19 1.77 -9.96
C PHE A 12 4.18 1.50 -8.84
N TYR A 13 3.95 2.46 -7.95
CA TYR A 13 3.00 2.33 -6.84
C TYR A 13 1.53 2.49 -7.26
N ARG A 14 1.21 2.52 -8.54
CA ARG A 14 -0.18 2.58 -9.02
C ARG A 14 -0.95 1.29 -8.71
N HIS A 15 -2.28 1.46 -8.67
CA HIS A 15 -3.23 0.38 -8.45
C HIS A 15 -3.13 -0.79 -9.44
N THR A 16 -2.68 -0.55 -10.69
CA THR A 16 -2.51 -1.58 -11.72
C THR A 16 -1.19 -2.35 -11.63
N ARG A 17 -0.29 -1.98 -10.71
CA ARG A 17 1.04 -2.57 -10.56
C ARG A 17 1.25 -3.07 -9.14
N TYR A 18 2.03 -2.35 -8.33
CA TYR A 18 2.44 -2.83 -7.03
C TYR A 18 1.26 -3.06 -6.07
N PHE A 19 0.23 -2.20 -6.10
CA PHE A 19 -0.99 -2.45 -5.34
C PHE A 19 -1.67 -3.75 -5.76
N ALA A 20 -1.81 -4.01 -7.08
CA ALA A 20 -2.47 -5.22 -7.56
C ALA A 20 -1.80 -6.49 -7.03
N VAL A 21 -0.46 -6.56 -7.10
CA VAL A 21 0.28 -7.76 -6.67
C VAL A 21 0.40 -7.86 -5.14
N GLN A 22 0.33 -6.76 -4.39
CA GLN A 22 0.47 -6.79 -2.93
C GLN A 22 -0.86 -6.87 -2.17
N GLU A 23 -1.97 -6.40 -2.77
CA GLU A 23 -3.25 -6.32 -2.07
C GLU A 23 -4.35 -7.20 -2.72
N ILE A 24 -4.47 -7.19 -4.06
CA ILE A 24 -5.51 -8.00 -4.72
C ILE A 24 -5.23 -9.51 -4.64
N SER A 25 -3.97 -9.92 -4.49
CA SER A 25 -3.58 -11.32 -4.29
C SER A 25 -3.74 -11.81 -2.84
N THR A 26 -4.56 -11.13 -2.03
CA THR A 26 -4.67 -11.37 -0.58
C THR A 26 -6.10 -11.52 -0.10
N ASP A 27 -6.25 -11.81 1.19
CA ASP A 27 -7.54 -11.83 1.90
C ASP A 27 -8.14 -10.43 2.10
N GLU A 28 -7.41 -9.35 1.77
CA GLU A 28 -7.81 -7.99 2.07
C GLU A 28 -8.66 -7.35 0.98
N ALA A 29 -8.27 -7.50 -0.28
CA ALA A 29 -8.91 -6.80 -1.39
C ALA A 29 -9.33 -7.74 -2.53
N ILE A 30 -10.44 -7.40 -3.19
CA ILE A 30 -11.00 -8.14 -4.32
C ILE A 30 -11.47 -7.16 -5.39
N LEU A 31 -11.20 -7.48 -6.66
CA LEU A 31 -11.70 -6.74 -7.80
C LEU A 31 -12.56 -7.64 -8.69
N PRO A 32 -13.88 -7.65 -8.49
CA PRO A 32 -14.81 -8.52 -9.21
C PRO A 32 -15.27 -7.90 -10.55
N TYR A 33 -16.09 -8.63 -11.28
CA TYR A 33 -16.90 -8.06 -12.35
C TYR A 33 -17.82 -6.97 -11.81
N ARG A 34 -18.06 -5.92 -12.61
CA ARG A 34 -18.95 -4.82 -12.25
C ARG A 34 -20.06 -4.68 -13.27
N GLY A 35 -21.30 -4.93 -12.84
CA GLY A 35 -22.48 -4.83 -13.71
C GLY A 35 -22.42 -5.79 -14.90
N GLY A 36 -21.95 -7.00 -14.70
CA GLY A 36 -21.80 -8.02 -15.75
C GLY A 36 -20.60 -7.80 -16.67
N ARG A 37 -19.68 -6.92 -16.28
CA ARG A 37 -18.44 -6.65 -17.02
C ARG A 37 -17.23 -7.02 -16.18
N ASP A 38 -16.28 -7.69 -16.79
CA ASP A 38 -14.91 -7.60 -16.36
C ASP A 38 -14.50 -6.12 -16.34
N TRP A 39 -13.78 -5.67 -15.36
CA TRP A 39 -13.36 -4.26 -15.21
C TRP A 39 -12.50 -3.74 -16.40
N GLY A 40 -12.61 -4.42 -17.55
CA GLY A 40 -11.95 -4.11 -18.81
C GLY A 40 -10.59 -4.78 -18.98
N ASP A 41 -10.21 -5.70 -18.12
CA ASP A 41 -8.86 -6.24 -18.00
C ASP A 41 -8.76 -7.75 -18.26
N ASN A 42 -9.78 -8.37 -18.82
CA ASN A 42 -9.82 -9.80 -19.20
C ASN A 42 -9.50 -10.77 -18.04
N GLY A 43 -9.98 -10.48 -16.83
CA GLY A 43 -9.86 -11.36 -15.67
C GLY A 43 -8.51 -11.31 -14.94
N ILE A 44 -7.59 -10.41 -15.28
CA ILE A 44 -6.25 -10.38 -14.67
C ILE A 44 -6.28 -10.17 -13.14
N TYR A 45 -7.23 -9.41 -12.61
CA TYR A 45 -7.39 -9.25 -11.16
C TYR A 45 -8.01 -10.48 -10.50
N ILE A 46 -8.86 -11.20 -11.22
CA ILE A 46 -9.42 -12.48 -10.79
C ILE A 46 -8.30 -13.53 -10.68
N GLU A 47 -7.42 -13.60 -11.69
CA GLU A 47 -6.24 -14.48 -11.67
C GLU A 47 -5.31 -14.18 -10.50
N LEU A 48 -5.07 -12.89 -10.18
CA LEU A 48 -4.27 -12.50 -9.01
C LEU A 48 -4.92 -12.98 -7.72
N HIS A 49 -6.22 -12.71 -7.55
CA HIS A 49 -6.95 -13.07 -6.33
C HIS A 49 -7.01 -14.59 -6.12
N GLN A 50 -7.23 -15.35 -7.18
CA GLN A 50 -7.32 -16.82 -7.15
C GLN A 50 -5.96 -17.53 -7.16
N HIS A 51 -4.85 -16.80 -7.31
CA HIS A 51 -3.51 -17.36 -7.50
C HIS A 51 -3.41 -18.31 -8.71
N THR A 52 -4.06 -17.95 -9.82
CA THR A 52 -4.07 -18.73 -11.07
C THR A 52 -3.27 -18.06 -12.19
N TYR A 53 -2.56 -16.99 -11.86
CA TYR A 53 -1.71 -16.23 -12.77
C TYR A 53 -0.56 -17.07 -13.37
N THR A 54 -0.12 -16.68 -14.55
CA THR A 54 0.89 -17.36 -15.36
C THR A 54 2.06 -16.40 -15.71
N PRO A 55 3.16 -16.89 -16.31
CA PRO A 55 4.29 -16.05 -16.72
C PRO A 55 3.98 -14.93 -17.72
N VAL A 56 2.78 -14.91 -18.32
CA VAL A 56 2.33 -13.86 -19.25
C VAL A 56 1.35 -12.87 -18.62
N HIS A 57 1.17 -12.91 -17.29
CA HIS A 57 0.24 -12.04 -16.58
C HIS A 57 0.69 -10.57 -16.61
N SER A 58 -0.15 -9.68 -17.14
CA SER A 58 0.24 -8.30 -17.47
C SER A 58 0.64 -7.44 -16.26
N ASN A 59 -0.05 -7.56 -15.11
CA ASN A 59 0.29 -6.75 -13.92
C ASN A 59 1.64 -7.17 -13.33
N ILE A 60 1.93 -8.48 -13.33
CA ILE A 60 3.22 -9.03 -12.87
C ILE A 60 4.34 -8.56 -13.81
N GLN A 61 4.12 -8.65 -15.13
CA GLN A 61 5.07 -8.16 -16.12
C GLN A 61 5.33 -6.66 -15.95
N GLN A 62 4.31 -5.84 -15.81
CA GLN A 62 4.48 -4.40 -15.58
C GLN A 62 5.32 -4.10 -14.32
N CYS A 63 5.08 -4.82 -13.21
CA CYS A 63 5.92 -4.65 -12.01
C CYS A 63 7.39 -4.95 -12.29
N TRP A 64 7.67 -6.04 -12.99
CA TRP A 64 9.02 -6.43 -13.41
C TRP A 64 9.68 -5.36 -14.27
N ASP A 65 9.01 -4.92 -15.33
CA ASP A 65 9.54 -3.95 -16.30
C ASP A 65 9.88 -2.63 -15.60
N TYR A 66 8.99 -2.14 -14.72
CA TYR A 66 9.25 -0.91 -13.96
C TYR A 66 10.43 -1.04 -13.01
N LEU A 67 10.52 -2.13 -12.24
CA LEU A 67 11.62 -2.34 -11.29
C LEU A 67 12.96 -2.50 -11.99
N THR A 68 13.03 -3.27 -13.07
CA THR A 68 14.29 -3.47 -13.82
C THR A 68 14.77 -2.17 -14.47
N VAL A 69 13.86 -1.32 -14.97
CA VAL A 69 14.21 0.02 -15.47
C VAL A 69 14.65 0.93 -14.32
N MET A 70 13.99 0.90 -13.17
CA MET A 70 14.41 1.70 -11.99
C MET A 70 15.81 1.28 -11.52
N ILE A 71 16.11 -0.02 -11.44
CA ILE A 71 17.45 -0.53 -11.11
C ILE A 71 18.47 -0.05 -12.16
N SER A 72 18.17 -0.17 -13.44
CA SER A 72 19.06 0.30 -14.52
C SER A 72 19.38 1.79 -14.42
N ARG A 73 18.38 2.63 -14.09
CA ARG A 73 18.57 4.07 -13.86
C ARG A 73 19.49 4.34 -12.67
N THR A 74 19.39 3.55 -11.61
CA THR A 74 20.32 3.68 -10.47
C THR A 74 21.74 3.31 -10.84
N VAL A 75 21.96 2.25 -11.62
CA VAL A 75 23.30 1.86 -12.12
C VAL A 75 23.92 3.00 -12.92
N THR A 76 23.14 3.61 -13.83
CA THR A 76 23.59 4.76 -14.62
C THR A 76 23.98 5.95 -13.72
N ALA A 77 23.14 6.29 -12.72
CA ALA A 77 23.44 7.39 -11.82
C ALA A 77 24.68 7.10 -10.94
N ILE A 78 24.83 5.88 -10.46
CA ILE A 78 26.00 5.45 -9.66
C ILE A 78 27.30 5.60 -10.48
N SER A 79 27.32 5.16 -11.74
CA SER A 79 28.52 5.27 -12.58
C SER A 79 28.98 6.72 -12.80
N VAL A 80 28.03 7.67 -12.86
CA VAL A 80 28.32 9.10 -13.00
C VAL A 80 28.74 9.72 -11.66
N LEU A 81 28.08 9.34 -10.56
CA LEU A 81 28.30 9.95 -9.24
C LEU A 81 29.59 9.44 -8.56
N THR A 82 30.00 8.19 -8.80
CA THR A 82 31.16 7.58 -8.15
C THR A 82 32.43 8.43 -8.27
N PRO A 83 32.91 8.82 -9.46
CA PRO A 83 34.10 9.65 -9.57
C PRO A 83 33.92 11.06 -9.00
N MET A 84 32.70 11.60 -8.98
CA MET A 84 32.42 12.92 -8.39
C MET A 84 32.48 12.88 -6.87
N ALA A 85 32.01 11.80 -6.26
CA ALA A 85 31.97 11.62 -4.81
C ALA A 85 33.35 11.56 -4.13
N GLU A 86 34.43 11.35 -4.90
CA GLU A 86 35.79 11.38 -4.39
C GLU A 86 36.19 12.78 -3.89
N THR A 87 35.67 13.83 -4.52
CA THR A 87 36.07 15.23 -4.25
C THR A 87 34.90 16.12 -3.83
N ASP A 88 33.66 15.70 -4.06
CA ASP A 88 32.45 16.48 -3.78
C ASP A 88 31.59 15.79 -2.72
N ALA A 89 31.41 16.45 -1.57
CA ALA A 89 30.63 15.95 -0.45
C ALA A 89 29.12 15.82 -0.79
N GLU A 90 28.59 16.71 -1.63
CA GLU A 90 27.17 16.62 -2.06
C GLU A 90 26.97 15.46 -3.03
N ALA A 91 27.91 15.23 -3.94
CA ALA A 91 27.89 14.06 -4.82
C ALA A 91 27.97 12.75 -4.02
N ARG A 92 28.70 12.72 -2.88
CA ARG A 92 28.72 11.55 -1.98
C ARG A 92 27.35 11.27 -1.37
N VAL A 93 26.66 12.30 -0.90
CA VAL A 93 25.28 12.16 -0.40
C VAL A 93 24.34 11.61 -1.50
N PHE A 94 24.43 12.15 -2.71
CA PHE A 94 23.61 11.67 -3.83
C PHE A 94 23.95 10.23 -4.25
N LEU A 95 25.24 9.86 -4.20
CA LEU A 95 25.67 8.49 -4.46
C LEU A 95 25.08 7.52 -3.42
N ALA A 96 25.15 7.89 -2.14
CA ALA A 96 24.55 7.10 -1.06
C ALA A 96 23.04 6.91 -1.26
N GLU A 97 22.33 7.97 -1.61
CA GLU A 97 20.89 7.95 -1.85
C GLU A 97 20.52 7.03 -3.02
N VAL A 98 21.22 7.13 -4.15
CA VAL A 98 20.94 6.28 -5.32
C VAL A 98 21.30 4.82 -5.07
N ARG A 99 22.39 4.52 -4.35
CA ARG A 99 22.72 3.15 -3.94
C ARG A 99 21.67 2.57 -2.99
N GLY A 100 21.21 3.36 -2.03
CA GLY A 100 20.11 2.98 -1.14
C GLY A 100 18.80 2.68 -1.90
N LEU A 101 18.47 3.49 -2.91
CA LEU A 101 17.33 3.22 -3.80
C LEU A 101 17.51 1.92 -4.59
N ARG A 102 18.71 1.64 -5.11
CA ARG A 102 19.00 0.37 -5.78
C ARG A 102 18.77 -0.82 -4.85
N ALA A 103 19.23 -0.71 -3.60
CA ALA A 103 19.00 -1.76 -2.60
C ALA A 103 17.49 -1.92 -2.29
N PHE A 104 16.74 -0.82 -2.17
CA PHE A 104 15.30 -0.85 -1.99
C PHE A 104 14.56 -1.51 -3.15
N TYR A 105 14.91 -1.20 -4.40
CA TYR A 105 14.29 -1.85 -5.57
C TYR A 105 14.62 -3.34 -5.63
N ASN A 106 15.86 -3.73 -5.32
CA ASN A 106 16.24 -5.13 -5.21
C ASN A 106 15.50 -5.86 -4.07
N MET A 107 15.20 -5.18 -2.96
CA MET A 107 14.39 -5.75 -1.87
C MET A 107 12.96 -6.07 -2.35
N ILE A 108 12.36 -5.20 -3.18
CA ILE A 108 11.04 -5.48 -3.78
C ILE A 108 11.13 -6.63 -4.79
N VAL A 109 12.17 -6.68 -5.62
CA VAL A 109 12.40 -7.79 -6.56
C VAL A 109 12.57 -9.11 -5.80
N LEU A 110 13.29 -9.10 -4.69
CA LEU A 110 13.48 -10.27 -3.83
C LEU A 110 12.15 -10.76 -3.23
N ASP A 111 11.30 -9.83 -2.75
CA ASP A 111 9.98 -10.15 -2.22
C ASP A 111 9.05 -10.77 -3.27
N LEU A 112 9.06 -10.24 -4.50
CA LEU A 112 8.11 -10.68 -5.53
C LEU A 112 8.59 -11.92 -6.30
N TRP A 113 9.89 -12.05 -6.59
CA TRP A 113 10.45 -13.11 -7.47
C TRP A 113 11.58 -13.94 -6.85
N GLY A 114 11.96 -13.68 -5.61
CA GLY A 114 13.01 -14.44 -4.92
C GLY A 114 14.41 -14.25 -5.48
N ILE A 115 14.67 -13.15 -6.19
CA ILE A 115 15.98 -12.82 -6.77
C ILE A 115 16.38 -11.38 -6.45
N ALA A 116 17.68 -11.09 -6.58
CA ALA A 116 18.19 -9.72 -6.60
C ALA A 116 19.23 -9.58 -7.73
N PHE A 117 19.32 -8.37 -8.31
CA PHE A 117 20.25 -8.05 -9.37
C PHE A 117 21.47 -7.32 -8.79
N GLN A 118 22.60 -8.01 -8.69
CA GLN A 118 23.87 -7.37 -8.40
C GLN A 118 24.52 -6.91 -9.72
N LYS A 119 24.66 -5.61 -9.88
CA LYS A 119 25.22 -5.00 -11.08
C LYS A 119 26.06 -3.78 -10.73
N ASP A 120 27.32 -3.85 -11.05
CA ASP A 120 28.30 -2.80 -10.74
C ASP A 120 28.71 -1.98 -11.98
N ASP A 121 28.56 -2.53 -13.20
CA ASP A 121 28.89 -1.86 -14.46
C ASP A 121 27.72 -1.90 -15.46
N GLN A 122 27.63 -0.87 -16.31
CA GLN A 122 26.58 -0.75 -17.33
C GLN A 122 26.71 -1.76 -18.47
N GLY A 123 27.93 -2.23 -18.77
CA GLY A 123 28.20 -3.10 -19.91
C GLY A 123 27.96 -4.58 -19.67
N GLU A 124 27.86 -5.01 -18.41
CA GLU A 124 27.81 -6.43 -18.06
C GLU A 124 26.40 -6.90 -17.69
N LEU A 125 26.17 -8.22 -17.81
CA LEU A 125 24.95 -8.82 -17.23
C LEU A 125 25.02 -8.75 -15.70
N SER A 126 23.87 -8.55 -15.07
CA SER A 126 23.76 -8.61 -13.61
C SER A 126 24.06 -10.03 -13.11
N VAL A 127 24.69 -10.14 -11.95
CA VAL A 127 24.71 -11.42 -11.22
C VAL A 127 23.34 -11.59 -10.56
N ILE A 128 22.70 -12.75 -10.78
CA ILE A 128 21.42 -13.09 -10.16
C ILE A 128 21.68 -13.75 -8.81
N LEU A 129 21.32 -13.05 -7.74
CA LEU A 129 21.43 -13.55 -6.38
C LEU A 129 20.09 -14.11 -5.90
N ARG A 130 20.11 -15.13 -5.04
CA ARG A 130 18.93 -15.75 -4.43
C ARG A 130 19.17 -16.05 -2.95
N GLY A 131 18.07 -16.23 -2.21
CA GLY A 131 18.14 -16.67 -0.83
C GLY A 131 19.05 -15.81 0.04
N ASN A 132 19.95 -16.44 0.80
CA ASN A 132 20.84 -15.70 1.71
C ASN A 132 21.75 -14.70 1.00
N ASP A 133 22.27 -15.03 -0.18
CA ASP A 133 23.19 -14.14 -0.92
C ASP A 133 22.47 -12.84 -1.34
N ALA A 134 21.20 -12.93 -1.73
CA ALA A 134 20.38 -11.76 -2.06
C ALA A 134 20.09 -10.90 -0.82
N VAL A 135 19.74 -11.52 0.30
CA VAL A 135 19.51 -10.81 1.58
C VAL A 135 20.77 -10.09 2.03
N GLU A 136 21.92 -10.76 2.02
CA GLU A 136 23.21 -10.19 2.44
C GLU A 136 23.68 -9.06 1.51
N TYR A 137 23.48 -9.19 0.21
CA TYR A 137 23.80 -8.13 -0.76
C TYR A 137 23.01 -6.86 -0.44
N ILE A 138 21.69 -6.97 -0.29
CA ILE A 138 20.81 -5.82 -0.01
C ILE A 138 21.14 -5.20 1.36
N ARG A 139 21.36 -6.04 2.37
CA ARG A 139 21.78 -5.59 3.71
C ARG A 139 23.07 -4.77 3.65
N THR A 140 24.08 -5.33 2.99
CA THR A 140 25.41 -4.71 2.89
C THR A 140 25.34 -3.36 2.16
N GLU A 141 24.54 -3.26 1.09
CA GLU A 141 24.35 -2.00 0.37
C GLU A 141 23.70 -0.93 1.27
N PHE A 142 22.65 -1.27 2.02
CA PHE A 142 22.02 -0.34 2.96
C PHE A 142 22.99 0.11 4.07
N GLU A 143 23.69 -0.83 4.71
CA GLU A 143 24.64 -0.52 5.78
C GLU A 143 25.81 0.33 5.29
N ALA A 144 26.26 0.14 4.06
CA ALA A 144 27.36 0.92 3.48
C ALA A 144 26.99 2.39 3.20
N VAL A 145 25.71 2.71 2.99
CA VAL A 145 25.30 4.05 2.58
C VAL A 145 24.64 4.87 3.69
N VAL A 146 24.15 4.21 4.75
CA VAL A 146 23.32 4.88 5.76
C VAL A 146 24.01 6.06 6.43
N GLY A 147 25.34 5.99 6.63
CA GLY A 147 26.12 7.05 7.28
C GLY A 147 26.27 8.32 6.45
N ASP A 148 26.14 8.24 5.13
CA ASP A 148 26.29 9.37 4.21
C ASP A 148 24.93 10.01 3.83
N LEU A 149 23.81 9.46 4.30
CA LEU A 149 22.48 9.95 3.98
C LEU A 149 22.08 11.14 4.86
N ARG A 150 21.24 12.00 4.30
CA ARG A 150 20.63 13.13 5.02
C ARG A 150 19.66 12.67 6.11
N THR A 151 19.45 13.55 7.09
CA THR A 151 18.49 13.36 8.19
C THR A 151 17.42 14.45 8.24
N ASP A 152 17.57 15.52 7.44
CA ASP A 152 16.85 16.80 7.52
C ASP A 152 15.95 17.07 6.29
N VAL A 153 15.69 16.06 5.46
CA VAL A 153 14.81 16.18 4.29
C VAL A 153 13.50 15.45 4.52
N GLY A 154 12.44 15.85 3.79
CA GLY A 154 11.10 15.27 3.90
C GLY A 154 10.98 13.83 3.40
N PRO A 155 9.84 13.18 3.62
CA PRO A 155 9.65 11.75 3.42
C PRO A 155 9.77 11.31 1.95
N GLY A 156 9.65 12.22 0.99
CA GLY A 156 9.82 11.95 -0.44
C GLY A 156 11.25 11.64 -0.88
N ARG A 157 12.20 11.67 0.03
CA ARG A 157 13.60 11.30 -0.22
C ARG A 157 14.07 10.23 0.75
N LEU A 158 14.98 9.36 0.27
CA LEU A 158 15.55 8.32 1.10
C LEU A 158 16.55 8.95 2.09
N THR A 159 16.20 8.86 3.37
CA THR A 159 16.99 9.40 4.49
C THR A 159 17.67 8.27 5.25
N GLN A 160 18.52 8.67 6.22
CA GLN A 160 19.11 7.72 7.17
C GLN A 160 18.01 6.91 7.90
N ALA A 161 16.96 7.58 8.39
CA ALA A 161 15.83 6.92 9.02
C ALA A 161 15.06 6.00 8.04
N GLY A 162 14.88 6.42 6.79
CA GLY A 162 14.31 5.57 5.74
C GLY A 162 15.09 4.27 5.57
N VAL A 163 16.41 4.33 5.53
CA VAL A 163 17.26 3.12 5.40
C VAL A 163 17.22 2.27 6.66
N TYR A 164 17.24 2.83 7.86
CA TYR A 164 17.07 2.03 9.09
C TYR A 164 15.73 1.29 9.11
N GLY A 165 14.65 1.94 8.70
CA GLY A 165 13.35 1.29 8.60
C GLY A 165 13.29 0.18 7.54
N LEU A 166 13.96 0.37 6.40
CA LEU A 166 14.09 -0.66 5.36
C LEU A 166 14.97 -1.83 5.84
N LEU A 167 16.01 -1.58 6.62
CA LEU A 167 16.83 -2.61 7.27
C LEU A 167 16.00 -3.41 8.30
N ALA A 168 15.18 -2.73 9.12
CA ALA A 168 14.25 -3.41 10.02
C ALA A 168 13.30 -4.33 9.24
N ARG A 169 12.71 -3.84 8.15
CA ARG A 169 11.83 -4.64 7.26
C ARG A 169 12.57 -5.80 6.61
N LEU A 170 13.82 -5.59 6.19
CA LEU A 170 14.66 -6.64 5.60
C LEU A 170 14.89 -7.78 6.60
N HIS A 171 15.36 -7.47 7.81
CA HIS A 171 15.63 -8.48 8.83
C HIS A 171 14.35 -9.20 9.28
N LEU A 172 13.20 -8.49 9.35
CA LEU A 172 11.92 -9.10 9.69
C LEU A 172 11.50 -10.16 8.66
N ASN A 173 11.76 -9.91 7.37
CA ASN A 173 11.39 -10.80 6.27
C ASN A 173 12.51 -11.76 5.84
N ALA A 174 13.71 -11.65 6.39
CA ALA A 174 14.88 -12.41 5.96
C ALA A 174 14.67 -13.93 6.01
N ALA A 175 13.94 -14.43 7.03
CA ALA A 175 13.61 -15.85 7.14
C ALA A 175 12.80 -16.37 5.93
N VAL A 176 11.84 -15.56 5.46
CA VAL A 176 11.02 -15.86 4.26
C VAL A 176 11.89 -15.79 3.00
N TRP A 177 12.65 -14.73 2.83
CA TRP A 177 13.41 -14.49 1.60
C TRP A 177 14.61 -15.42 1.42
N ARG A 178 15.18 -15.93 2.52
CA ARG A 178 16.22 -16.98 2.47
C ARG A 178 15.69 -18.30 1.94
N ASN A 179 14.45 -18.66 2.29
CA ASN A 179 13.79 -19.89 1.83
C ASN A 179 12.27 -19.69 1.71
N PRO A 180 11.78 -19.10 0.60
CA PRO A 180 10.37 -18.74 0.47
C PRO A 180 9.40 -19.92 0.49
N TYR A 181 9.88 -21.13 0.20
CA TYR A 181 9.06 -22.34 0.15
C TYR A 181 9.17 -23.21 1.40
N ALA A 182 9.84 -22.73 2.45
CA ALA A 182 9.92 -23.45 3.71
C ALA A 182 8.53 -23.68 4.31
N SER A 183 8.33 -24.86 4.91
CA SER A 183 7.11 -25.16 5.66
C SER A 183 7.05 -24.38 6.99
N ASN A 184 8.21 -24.05 7.56
CA ASN A 184 8.36 -23.21 8.73
C ASN A 184 9.54 -22.26 8.50
N PHE A 185 9.35 -20.98 8.76
CA PHE A 185 10.39 -19.97 8.63
C PHE A 185 11.25 -19.92 9.89
N ASP A 186 12.56 -19.84 9.71
CA ASP A 186 13.54 -19.70 10.78
C ASP A 186 13.81 -18.23 11.11
N PHE A 187 13.04 -17.67 12.05
CA PHE A 187 13.23 -16.32 12.57
C PHE A 187 14.35 -16.32 13.62
N THR A 188 15.57 -16.03 13.20
CA THR A 188 16.72 -16.06 14.10
C THR A 188 16.70 -14.92 15.12
N ASP A 189 17.21 -15.16 16.32
CA ASP A 189 17.40 -14.11 17.33
C ASP A 189 18.26 -12.94 16.80
N ALA A 190 19.24 -13.24 15.95
CA ALA A 190 20.10 -12.23 15.36
C ALA A 190 19.32 -11.24 14.47
N ASP A 191 18.45 -11.77 13.60
CA ASP A 191 17.58 -10.92 12.76
C ASP A 191 16.59 -10.15 13.62
N MET A 192 15.93 -10.81 14.58
CA MET A 192 14.94 -10.15 15.44
C MET A 192 15.57 -9.03 16.30
N ASN A 193 16.81 -9.22 16.80
CA ASN A 193 17.54 -8.17 17.48
C ASN A 193 17.79 -6.96 16.54
N LYS A 194 18.16 -7.21 15.28
CA LYS A 194 18.35 -6.14 14.30
C LYS A 194 17.07 -5.38 13.99
N VAL A 195 15.93 -6.06 13.92
CA VAL A 195 14.62 -5.38 13.79
C VAL A 195 14.38 -4.44 14.96
N ILE A 196 14.64 -4.89 16.19
CA ILE A 196 14.47 -4.07 17.39
C ILE A 196 15.44 -2.88 17.36
N ASP A 197 16.73 -3.12 17.11
CA ASP A 197 17.79 -2.10 17.13
C ASP A 197 17.48 -0.98 16.09
N TYR A 198 17.18 -1.34 14.84
CA TYR A 198 16.89 -0.36 13.80
C TYR A 198 15.57 0.38 14.04
N SER A 199 14.55 -0.29 14.57
CA SER A 199 13.31 0.37 14.95
C SER A 199 13.56 1.38 16.09
N ASP A 200 14.35 1.01 17.08
CA ASP A 200 14.70 1.87 18.21
C ASP A 200 15.48 3.13 17.78
N MET A 201 16.35 3.01 16.77
CA MET A 201 17.06 4.18 16.22
C MET A 201 16.10 5.25 15.72
N ILE A 202 14.98 4.87 15.11
CA ILE A 202 14.00 5.80 14.57
C ILE A 202 13.05 6.27 15.68
N ILE A 203 12.50 5.35 16.46
CA ILE A 203 11.54 5.62 17.53
C ILE A 203 12.15 6.57 18.57
N ASN A 204 13.41 6.35 18.95
CA ASN A 204 14.08 7.14 19.98
C ASN A 204 14.76 8.40 19.42
N SER A 205 14.72 8.65 18.11
CA SER A 205 15.33 9.84 17.51
C SER A 205 14.64 11.15 17.91
N GLY A 206 13.36 11.08 18.28
CA GLY A 206 12.52 12.26 18.55
C GLY A 206 12.15 13.06 17.30
N GLN A 207 12.46 12.56 16.09
CA GLN A 207 12.15 13.24 14.82
C GLN A 207 10.75 12.92 14.32
N TYR A 208 10.18 11.79 14.73
CA TYR A 208 8.92 11.26 14.26
C TYR A 208 7.90 11.16 15.38
N GLU A 209 6.64 11.37 15.05
CA GLU A 209 5.52 11.33 15.99
C GLU A 209 4.35 10.53 15.40
N LEU A 210 3.67 9.69 16.20
CA LEU A 210 2.44 9.03 15.79
C LEU A 210 1.32 10.07 15.65
N SER A 211 0.63 10.06 14.51
CA SER A 211 -0.46 11.00 14.23
C SER A 211 -1.68 10.75 15.12
N ALA A 212 -2.19 11.80 15.72
CA ALA A 212 -3.43 11.73 16.50
C ALA A 212 -4.65 11.37 15.62
N GLU A 213 -4.70 11.86 14.37
CA GLU A 213 -5.69 11.43 13.37
C GLU A 213 -5.07 10.41 12.43
N TYR A 214 -5.62 9.21 12.42
CA TYR A 214 -5.16 8.11 11.57
C TYR A 214 -5.14 8.48 10.09
N PHE A 215 -6.23 9.08 9.59
CA PHE A 215 -6.34 9.45 8.18
C PHE A 215 -5.48 10.64 7.80
N GLY A 216 -4.96 11.40 8.77
CA GLY A 216 -3.98 12.46 8.52
C GLY A 216 -2.68 11.97 7.86
N ASN A 217 -2.36 10.68 7.99
CA ASN A 217 -1.26 10.05 7.27
C ASN A 217 -1.49 9.94 5.75
N PHE A 218 -2.73 10.16 5.28
CA PHE A 218 -3.17 9.92 3.91
C PHE A 218 -3.87 11.14 3.31
N ASP A 219 -3.77 12.29 3.95
CA ASP A 219 -4.34 13.55 3.48
C ASP A 219 -3.46 14.19 2.39
N ASN A 220 -4.01 15.13 1.62
CA ASN A 220 -3.29 15.82 0.55
C ASN A 220 -2.04 16.56 1.05
N GLU A 221 -2.03 17.00 2.31
CA GLU A 221 -0.92 17.69 2.95
C GLU A 221 0.02 16.75 3.74
N ASN A 222 -0.10 15.43 3.58
CA ASN A 222 0.63 14.44 4.37
C ASN A 222 2.16 14.47 4.20
N HIS A 223 2.68 15.16 3.18
CA HIS A 223 4.12 15.36 2.99
C HIS A 223 4.81 15.95 4.24
N SER A 224 4.10 16.76 5.02
CA SER A 224 4.58 17.35 6.27
C SER A 224 4.24 16.55 7.53
N ASN A 225 3.57 15.40 7.39
CA ASN A 225 3.15 14.58 8.52
C ASN A 225 4.37 13.88 9.15
N LYS A 226 4.56 14.09 10.45
CA LYS A 226 5.71 13.57 11.20
C LYS A 226 5.70 12.05 11.41
N GLU A 227 4.60 11.36 11.10
CA GLU A 227 4.58 9.90 11.14
C GLU A 227 5.26 9.29 9.90
N LEU A 228 5.30 10.01 8.77
CA LEU A 228 5.89 9.51 7.52
C LEU A 228 7.43 9.51 7.60
N VAL A 229 8.03 8.34 7.39
CA VAL A 229 9.49 8.14 7.37
C VAL A 229 10.01 8.09 5.94
N PHE A 230 9.29 7.37 5.06
CA PHE A 230 9.59 7.30 3.64
C PHE A 230 8.30 7.14 2.82
N ALA A 231 8.16 7.93 1.76
CA ALA A 231 6.97 7.98 0.94
C ALA A 231 7.30 8.25 -0.53
N VAL A 232 6.38 7.92 -1.42
CA VAL A 232 6.44 8.38 -2.81
C VAL A 232 5.86 9.79 -2.87
N ASP A 233 6.70 10.77 -3.17
CA ASP A 233 6.32 12.17 -3.27
C ASP A 233 5.34 12.41 -4.43
N GLN A 234 4.16 12.88 -4.10
CA GLN A 234 3.04 13.12 -5.02
C GLN A 234 2.65 14.60 -5.10
N ARG A 235 3.49 15.49 -4.58
CA ARG A 235 3.17 16.93 -4.60
C ARG A 235 2.90 17.43 -6.02
N PRO A 236 1.98 18.40 -6.20
CA PRO A 236 1.52 18.85 -7.51
C PRO A 236 2.61 19.38 -8.43
N ASP A 237 3.62 20.05 -7.86
CA ASP A 237 4.79 20.58 -8.58
C ASP A 237 5.70 19.48 -9.14
N LEU A 238 5.60 18.27 -8.61
CA LEU A 238 6.27 17.06 -9.11
C LEU A 238 5.40 16.21 -10.03
N ASN A 239 4.23 16.70 -10.40
CA ASN A 239 3.29 16.01 -11.27
C ASN A 239 2.74 14.72 -10.66
N GLY A 240 2.26 14.82 -9.42
CA GLY A 240 1.73 13.70 -8.63
C GLY A 240 0.64 12.90 -9.33
N HIS A 241 0.56 11.61 -8.98
CA HIS A 241 -0.32 10.63 -9.62
C HIS A 241 -0.95 9.64 -8.64
N ASN A 242 -1.16 10.03 -7.37
CA ASN A 242 -1.85 9.13 -6.45
C ASN A 242 -3.27 8.85 -6.97
N ARG A 243 -3.55 7.58 -7.27
CA ARG A 243 -4.84 7.13 -7.80
C ARG A 243 -5.61 6.25 -6.83
N MET A 244 -5.19 6.18 -5.58
CA MET A 244 -5.78 5.22 -4.63
C MET A 244 -7.22 5.59 -4.27
N SER A 245 -7.53 6.88 -4.07
CA SER A 245 -8.90 7.32 -3.84
C SER A 245 -9.80 7.11 -5.06
N TYR A 246 -9.30 7.44 -6.25
CA TYR A 246 -10.02 7.22 -7.51
C TYR A 246 -10.32 5.75 -7.77
N PHE A 247 -9.40 4.84 -7.40
CA PHE A 247 -9.48 3.43 -7.78
C PHE A 247 -10.65 2.69 -7.14
N SER A 248 -10.95 2.96 -5.88
CA SER A 248 -12.01 2.26 -5.15
C SER A 248 -13.37 2.96 -5.19
N MET A 249 -13.38 4.28 -5.30
CA MET A 249 -14.59 5.06 -5.18
C MET A 249 -15.61 4.78 -6.29
N SER A 250 -16.88 4.98 -5.97
CA SER A 250 -17.97 4.93 -6.95
C SER A 250 -17.83 6.01 -8.00
N ASP A 251 -18.14 5.69 -9.26
CA ASP A 251 -18.26 6.67 -10.35
C ASP A 251 -19.35 7.73 -10.06
N ASN A 252 -20.22 7.49 -9.09
CA ASN A 252 -21.26 8.43 -8.68
C ASN A 252 -20.79 9.42 -7.60
N PHE A 253 -19.62 9.20 -6.96
CA PHE A 253 -19.01 10.17 -6.07
C PHE A 253 -18.27 11.25 -6.83
N TYR A 254 -18.53 12.50 -6.46
CA TYR A 254 -17.80 13.66 -6.91
C TYR A 254 -17.17 14.32 -5.70
N GLY A 255 -15.84 14.44 -5.70
CA GLY A 255 -15.08 14.77 -4.51
C GLY A 255 -15.52 16.07 -3.85
N ASN A 256 -15.50 17.19 -4.56
CA ASN A 256 -15.82 18.49 -3.98
C ASN A 256 -16.60 19.34 -5.02
N PRO A 257 -17.57 20.15 -4.61
CA PRO A 257 -18.28 21.06 -5.53
C PRO A 257 -17.36 22.01 -6.31
N LEU A 258 -16.21 22.35 -5.75
CA LEU A 258 -15.19 23.15 -6.41
C LEU A 258 -14.41 22.36 -7.48
N TYR A 259 -14.46 21.03 -7.44
CA TYR A 259 -13.81 20.14 -8.40
C TYR A 259 -14.82 19.14 -9.00
N PRO A 260 -15.77 19.61 -9.78
CA PRO A 260 -16.97 18.85 -10.13
C PRO A 260 -16.72 17.70 -11.14
N ARG A 261 -15.52 17.51 -11.63
CA ARG A 261 -15.17 16.41 -12.55
C ARG A 261 -14.61 15.18 -11.85
N GLY A 262 -14.38 15.27 -10.56
CA GLY A 262 -13.91 14.15 -9.77
C GLY A 262 -14.86 12.94 -9.89
N ASN A 263 -14.33 11.74 -9.99
CA ASN A 263 -15.09 10.48 -10.02
C ASN A 263 -14.23 9.29 -9.60
N GLY A 264 -14.88 8.17 -9.31
CA GLY A 264 -14.23 6.89 -9.06
C GLY A 264 -14.30 5.93 -10.23
N THR A 265 -13.75 4.73 -10.05
CA THR A 265 -13.78 3.67 -11.07
C THR A 265 -14.78 2.56 -10.75
N ASP A 266 -15.36 2.54 -9.54
CA ASP A 266 -16.08 1.36 -9.00
C ASP A 266 -15.21 0.10 -8.99
N GLY A 267 -13.92 0.24 -8.75
CA GLY A 267 -12.95 -0.85 -8.80
C GLY A 267 -13.06 -1.81 -7.61
N PRO A 268 -11.97 -1.98 -6.82
CA PRO A 268 -11.91 -3.00 -5.78
C PRO A 268 -12.83 -2.72 -4.60
N ALA A 269 -13.02 -3.78 -3.82
CA ALA A 269 -13.66 -3.78 -2.53
C ALA A 269 -12.76 -4.49 -1.52
N ILE A 270 -13.04 -4.37 -0.22
CA ILE A 270 -12.50 -5.32 0.75
C ILE A 270 -13.22 -6.66 0.62
N THR A 271 -12.54 -7.73 0.99
CA THR A 271 -13.18 -9.05 1.05
C THR A 271 -14.13 -9.16 2.25
N PRO A 272 -15.15 -10.03 2.18
CA PRO A 272 -15.95 -10.38 3.35
C PRO A 272 -15.12 -10.96 4.51
N ASP A 273 -14.06 -11.70 4.20
CA ASP A 273 -13.16 -12.29 5.20
C ASP A 273 -12.43 -11.20 5.98
N PHE A 274 -11.85 -10.22 5.29
CA PHE A 274 -11.17 -9.10 5.95
C PHE A 274 -12.15 -8.26 6.79
N TYR A 275 -13.34 -7.98 6.29
CA TYR A 275 -14.38 -7.31 7.07
C TYR A 275 -14.75 -8.09 8.32
N GLN A 276 -14.87 -9.43 8.22
CA GLN A 276 -15.21 -10.28 9.35
C GLN A 276 -14.15 -10.24 10.46
N THR A 277 -12.87 -10.00 10.14
CA THR A 277 -11.82 -9.81 11.16
C THR A 277 -12.09 -8.58 12.03
N TRP A 278 -12.60 -7.49 11.43
CA TRP A 278 -13.02 -6.29 12.15
C TRP A 278 -14.21 -6.58 13.06
N VAL A 279 -15.25 -7.23 12.55
CA VAL A 279 -16.44 -7.60 13.35
C VAL A 279 -16.05 -8.50 14.52
N ASN A 280 -15.21 -9.50 14.28
CA ASN A 280 -14.76 -10.42 15.34
C ASN A 280 -13.93 -9.71 16.41
N ALA A 281 -13.17 -8.68 16.06
CA ALA A 281 -12.35 -7.94 17.01
C ALA A 281 -13.17 -7.10 18.00
N TYR A 282 -14.34 -6.60 17.56
CA TYR A 282 -15.18 -5.69 18.36
C TYR A 282 -16.50 -6.31 18.83
N GLY A 283 -16.79 -7.55 18.42
CA GLY A 283 -17.92 -8.34 18.89
C GLY A 283 -19.27 -7.72 18.53
N THR A 284 -20.00 -7.22 19.52
CA THR A 284 -21.32 -6.60 19.31
C THR A 284 -21.28 -5.11 19.02
N VAL A 285 -20.12 -4.47 19.15
CA VAL A 285 -19.93 -3.05 18.83
C VAL A 285 -19.58 -2.92 17.36
N ASP A 286 -20.21 -1.98 16.67
CA ASP A 286 -19.83 -1.69 15.27
C ASP A 286 -18.37 -1.19 15.22
N PRO A 287 -17.51 -1.75 14.36
CA PRO A 287 -16.14 -1.29 14.21
C PRO A 287 -16.02 0.23 13.99
N ALA A 288 -16.97 0.86 13.31
CA ALA A 288 -16.97 2.31 13.09
C ALA A 288 -17.21 3.12 14.37
N GLU A 289 -17.83 2.53 15.38
CA GLU A 289 -18.07 3.14 16.70
C GLU A 289 -16.95 2.84 17.71
N ALA A 290 -16.08 1.87 17.39
CA ALA A 290 -15.04 1.38 18.29
C ALA A 290 -13.62 1.77 17.87
N ASP A 291 -13.38 1.96 16.56
CA ASP A 291 -12.04 2.16 16.02
C ASP A 291 -12.02 3.18 14.87
N GLY A 292 -11.45 4.33 15.12
CA GLY A 292 -11.38 5.42 14.17
C GLY A 292 -10.56 5.12 12.90
N ARG A 293 -9.80 4.03 12.87
CA ARG A 293 -9.11 3.56 11.66
C ARG A 293 -10.08 2.91 10.65
N PHE A 294 -11.23 2.42 11.12
CA PHE A 294 -12.22 1.76 10.29
C PHE A 294 -13.01 2.74 9.42
N TYR A 295 -13.53 3.82 10.03
CA TYR A 295 -14.37 4.79 9.32
C TYR A 295 -14.34 6.17 9.97
N TRP A 296 -14.43 7.20 9.14
CA TRP A 296 -14.58 8.58 9.58
C TRP A 296 -15.67 9.27 8.77
N ASP A 297 -16.80 9.53 9.42
CA ASP A 297 -17.87 10.34 8.83
C ASP A 297 -17.48 11.82 8.92
N ARG A 298 -17.10 12.39 7.78
CA ARG A 298 -16.74 13.80 7.63
C ARG A 298 -17.89 14.64 7.06
N MET A 299 -18.88 13.98 6.46
CA MET A 299 -20.02 14.65 5.85
C MET A 299 -21.13 14.80 6.88
N VAL A 300 -21.08 15.86 7.67
CA VAL A 300 -22.19 16.23 8.56
C VAL A 300 -23.34 16.72 7.69
N ILE A 301 -24.44 15.96 7.65
CA ILE A 301 -25.65 16.33 6.90
C ILE A 301 -26.48 17.28 7.75
N PRO A 302 -26.60 18.58 7.33
CA PRO A 302 -27.42 19.53 8.05
C PRO A 302 -28.91 19.16 8.07
N ALA A 303 -29.66 19.68 9.03
CA ALA A 303 -31.08 19.40 9.15
C ALA A 303 -31.92 19.84 7.92
N ASP A 304 -31.47 20.87 7.20
CA ASP A 304 -32.05 21.34 5.94
C ASP A 304 -31.49 20.63 4.70
N SER A 305 -30.58 19.64 4.89
CA SER A 305 -29.97 18.84 3.84
C SER A 305 -29.27 19.67 2.75
N ALA A 306 -28.66 20.80 3.14
CA ALA A 306 -27.83 21.63 2.24
C ALA A 306 -26.56 22.08 2.95
N ILE A 307 -25.46 22.19 2.17
CA ILE A 307 -24.12 22.50 2.67
C ILE A 307 -23.44 23.54 1.78
N ALA A 308 -22.61 24.40 2.35
CA ALA A 308 -21.75 25.28 1.56
C ALA A 308 -20.66 24.45 0.85
N ALA A 309 -20.12 24.96 -0.25
CA ALA A 309 -19.12 24.24 -1.03
C ALA A 309 -17.85 23.92 -0.19
N GLU A 310 -17.43 24.89 0.60
CA GLU A 310 -16.26 24.82 1.48
C GLU A 310 -16.40 23.81 2.61
N ASP A 311 -17.62 23.47 3.02
CA ASP A 311 -17.89 22.50 4.08
C ASP A 311 -18.06 21.07 3.55
N PHE A 312 -18.02 20.88 2.25
CA PHE A 312 -18.15 19.55 1.67
C PHE A 312 -16.85 18.76 1.87
N GLU A 313 -16.97 17.58 2.48
CA GLU A 313 -15.88 16.65 2.67
C GLU A 313 -16.29 15.22 2.29
N VAL A 314 -15.36 14.46 1.77
CA VAL A 314 -15.56 13.02 1.50
C VAL A 314 -15.23 12.24 2.77
N ASN A 315 -16.10 11.32 3.15
CA ASN A 315 -15.87 10.40 4.26
C ASN A 315 -14.61 9.55 4.01
N ARG A 316 -14.05 8.96 5.05
CA ARG A 316 -12.80 8.19 4.97
C ARG A 316 -12.99 6.79 5.54
N GLY A 317 -12.18 5.86 5.07
CA GLY A 317 -12.15 4.48 5.55
C GLY A 317 -13.04 3.53 4.75
N ILE A 318 -13.67 2.58 5.44
CA ILE A 318 -14.45 1.49 4.82
C ILE A 318 -15.92 1.89 4.72
N TYR A 319 -16.39 2.09 3.50
CA TYR A 319 -17.76 2.50 3.18
C TYR A 319 -18.70 1.32 3.12
N ARG A 320 -19.83 1.45 3.82
CA ARG A 320 -20.90 0.44 3.93
C ARG A 320 -22.28 1.07 3.80
N GLY A 321 -23.25 0.33 3.29
CA GLY A 321 -24.65 0.74 3.25
C GLY A 321 -24.93 1.90 2.31
N LEU A 322 -26.06 2.56 2.56
CA LEU A 322 -26.54 3.70 1.78
C LEU A 322 -25.58 4.88 1.86
N GLN A 323 -25.15 5.34 0.69
CA GLN A 323 -24.24 6.46 0.61
C GLN A 323 -24.98 7.79 0.41
N TYR A 324 -24.40 8.84 0.99
CA TYR A 324 -24.89 10.22 0.86
C TYR A 324 -23.88 11.05 0.10
N GLY A 325 -24.36 12.04 -0.64
CA GLY A 325 -23.51 12.93 -1.40
C GLY A 325 -24.31 14.10 -1.99
N LEU A 326 -23.61 14.89 -2.78
CA LEU A 326 -24.25 16.02 -3.47
C LEU A 326 -25.28 15.51 -4.46
N GLN A 327 -26.45 16.15 -4.42
CA GLN A 327 -27.54 15.85 -5.35
C GLN A 327 -27.28 16.53 -6.70
N ASN A 328 -27.60 15.84 -7.79
CA ASN A 328 -27.45 16.33 -9.14
C ASN A 328 -28.65 15.97 -10.02
N THR A 329 -28.83 16.65 -11.13
CA THR A 329 -29.94 16.42 -12.08
C THR A 329 -29.57 15.49 -13.22
N GLY A 330 -28.31 15.12 -13.34
CA GLY A 330 -27.77 14.19 -14.32
C GLY A 330 -26.65 13.36 -13.73
N ARG A 331 -26.00 12.53 -14.54
CA ARG A 331 -24.98 11.60 -14.06
C ARG A 331 -23.83 12.29 -13.30
N ARG A 332 -23.45 13.49 -13.70
CA ARG A 332 -22.31 14.20 -13.08
C ARG A 332 -22.64 15.65 -12.72
N LEU A 333 -23.37 16.37 -13.54
CA LEU A 333 -23.66 17.79 -13.40
C LEU A 333 -25.02 18.12 -14.02
N PRO A 334 -25.65 19.24 -13.66
CA PRO A 334 -25.26 20.17 -12.58
C PRO A 334 -25.69 19.68 -11.20
N PHE A 335 -24.98 20.16 -10.18
CA PHE A 335 -25.42 20.00 -8.80
C PHE A 335 -26.67 20.82 -8.51
N ILE A 336 -27.55 20.30 -7.64
CA ILE A 336 -28.75 21.00 -7.19
C ILE A 336 -28.36 21.95 -6.06
N GLN A 337 -28.69 23.23 -6.24
CA GLN A 337 -28.49 24.25 -5.24
C GLN A 337 -29.82 24.74 -4.64
N THR A 338 -29.75 25.26 -3.45
CA THR A 338 -30.79 26.04 -2.79
C THR A 338 -30.75 27.49 -3.29
N ASP A 339 -31.79 28.27 -2.98
CA ASP A 339 -31.88 29.67 -3.39
C ASP A 339 -30.74 30.54 -2.81
N ASP A 340 -30.18 30.13 -1.68
CA ASP A 340 -29.03 30.79 -1.04
C ASP A 340 -27.66 30.26 -1.54
N GLY A 341 -27.64 29.41 -2.57
CA GLY A 341 -26.41 28.93 -3.23
C GLY A 341 -25.73 27.73 -2.56
N ARG A 342 -26.28 27.18 -1.48
CA ARG A 342 -25.75 25.94 -0.89
C ARG A 342 -26.11 24.72 -1.74
N TYR A 343 -25.31 23.67 -1.63
CA TYR A 343 -25.52 22.42 -2.36
C TYR A 343 -26.38 21.43 -1.60
N LYS A 344 -27.40 20.87 -2.24
CA LYS A 344 -28.24 19.83 -1.64
C LYS A 344 -27.49 18.53 -1.44
N ILE A 345 -27.62 17.94 -0.25
CA ILE A 345 -27.13 16.62 0.12
C ILE A 345 -28.32 15.67 0.31
N GLY A 346 -28.14 14.43 -0.11
CA GLY A 346 -29.13 13.37 0.10
C GLY A 346 -28.54 12.01 -0.29
N PRO A 347 -29.37 10.96 -0.30
CA PRO A 347 -28.96 9.65 -0.79
C PRO A 347 -28.34 9.76 -2.20
N LEU A 348 -27.14 9.22 -2.36
CA LEU A 348 -26.39 9.32 -3.60
C LEU A 348 -27.06 8.45 -4.67
N ARG A 349 -27.48 9.07 -5.77
CA ARG A 349 -28.16 8.39 -6.86
C ARG A 349 -27.17 7.53 -7.66
N ASP A 350 -27.54 6.28 -7.91
CA ASP A 350 -26.81 5.41 -8.82
C ASP A 350 -27.25 5.66 -10.28
N TRP A 351 -26.49 6.50 -10.97
CA TRP A 351 -26.79 6.87 -12.36
C TRP A 351 -26.57 5.76 -13.37
N ARG A 352 -25.93 4.65 -12.99
CA ARG A 352 -25.79 3.45 -13.83
C ARG A 352 -27.06 2.62 -13.83
N ARG A 353 -27.88 2.76 -12.77
CA ARG A 353 -29.20 2.16 -12.63
C ARG A 353 -30.29 3.23 -12.49
N ALA A 354 -30.17 4.29 -13.28
CA ALA A 354 -31.06 5.46 -13.22
C ALA A 354 -32.53 5.10 -13.51
N GLU A 355 -32.78 4.13 -14.40
CA GLU A 355 -34.11 3.65 -14.75
C GLU A 355 -34.79 2.93 -13.57
N GLU A 356 -34.03 2.30 -12.70
CA GLU A 356 -34.52 1.66 -11.48
C GLU A 356 -34.74 2.63 -10.32
N ASN A 357 -34.39 3.91 -10.50
CA ASN A 357 -34.37 4.93 -9.46
C ASN A 357 -33.53 4.53 -8.23
N ALA A 358 -32.43 3.80 -8.45
CA ALA A 358 -31.60 3.20 -7.43
C ALA A 358 -30.65 4.21 -6.77
N TYR A 359 -30.21 3.88 -5.57
CA TYR A 359 -29.18 4.62 -4.83
C TYR A 359 -27.92 3.77 -4.69
N VAL A 360 -26.79 4.43 -4.42
CA VAL A 360 -25.53 3.77 -4.08
C VAL A 360 -25.64 3.21 -2.66
N ASP A 361 -25.70 1.90 -2.55
CA ASP A 361 -25.88 1.19 -1.28
C ASP A 361 -24.91 0.00 -1.26
N PHE A 362 -23.76 0.15 -0.60
CA PHE A 362 -22.72 -0.87 -0.60
C PHE A 362 -23.07 -2.02 0.33
N THR A 363 -23.13 -3.23 -0.24
CA THR A 363 -23.40 -4.47 0.49
C THR A 363 -22.12 -5.30 0.63
N LEU A 364 -22.05 -6.14 1.67
CA LEU A 364 -20.84 -6.92 1.95
C LEU A 364 -20.52 -7.95 0.89
N PHE A 365 -21.56 -8.61 0.36
CA PHE A 365 -21.38 -9.74 -0.54
C PHE A 365 -20.70 -9.34 -1.85
N VAL A 366 -19.69 -10.12 -2.24
CA VAL A 366 -18.96 -9.96 -3.50
C VAL A 366 -18.46 -11.33 -3.96
N ASP A 367 -18.61 -11.62 -5.26
CA ASP A 367 -18.13 -12.83 -5.90
C ASP A 367 -17.64 -12.55 -7.34
N PHE A 368 -17.14 -13.57 -8.03
CA PHE A 368 -16.67 -13.46 -9.40
C PHE A 368 -17.71 -13.82 -10.45
N THR A 369 -18.99 -14.01 -10.06
CA THR A 369 -20.06 -14.17 -11.04
C THR A 369 -20.48 -12.82 -11.63
N ALA A 370 -20.85 -12.82 -12.91
CA ALA A 370 -21.29 -11.59 -13.58
C ALA A 370 -22.59 -11.03 -12.97
N GLU A 371 -23.42 -11.88 -12.41
CA GLU A 371 -24.70 -11.54 -11.79
C GLU A 371 -24.55 -11.10 -10.31
N GLY A 372 -23.51 -11.58 -9.61
CA GLY A 372 -23.34 -11.40 -8.17
C GLY A 372 -22.67 -10.11 -7.76
N SER A 373 -21.90 -9.47 -8.64
CA SER A 373 -21.01 -8.36 -8.29
C SER A 373 -21.29 -7.10 -9.11
N ASP A 374 -22.48 -6.56 -8.99
CA ASP A 374 -22.79 -5.25 -9.56
C ASP A 374 -22.04 -4.09 -8.86
N TYR A 375 -22.34 -2.88 -9.24
CA TYR A 375 -21.67 -1.66 -8.72
C TYR A 375 -21.91 -1.42 -7.22
N ASN A 376 -22.88 -2.06 -6.58
CA ASN A 376 -23.17 -1.96 -5.16
C ASN A 376 -22.56 -3.08 -4.32
N ARG A 377 -21.98 -4.10 -4.93
CA ARG A 377 -21.40 -5.21 -4.21
C ARG A 377 -19.98 -4.91 -3.72
N GLY A 378 -19.68 -5.37 -2.51
CA GLY A 378 -18.41 -5.15 -1.83
C GLY A 378 -18.29 -3.75 -1.19
N TYR A 379 -17.79 -3.71 0.03
CA TYR A 379 -17.51 -2.46 0.73
C TYR A 379 -16.29 -1.75 0.13
N ARG A 380 -16.39 -0.43 -0.02
CA ARG A 380 -15.36 0.38 -0.67
C ARG A 380 -14.38 0.97 0.35
N VAL A 381 -13.25 1.45 -0.12
CA VAL A 381 -12.24 2.06 0.73
C VAL A 381 -11.85 3.44 0.19
N GLU A 382 -11.92 4.44 1.04
CA GLU A 382 -11.35 5.76 0.83
C GLU A 382 -10.30 6.02 1.91
N LYS A 383 -9.11 5.50 1.72
CA LYS A 383 -8.00 5.68 2.67
C LYS A 383 -7.18 6.93 2.37
N TYR A 384 -6.76 7.12 1.13
CA TYR A 384 -6.11 8.34 0.66
C TYR A 384 -7.14 9.39 0.33
N GLN A 385 -6.89 10.63 0.72
CA GLN A 385 -7.82 11.72 0.48
C GLN A 385 -7.94 12.01 -1.01
N TRP A 386 -9.17 12.25 -1.45
CA TRP A 386 -9.45 12.77 -2.77
C TRP A 386 -8.71 14.09 -3.00
N SER A 387 -8.03 14.22 -4.13
CA SER A 387 -7.26 15.43 -4.40
C SER A 387 -8.15 16.63 -4.69
N LYS A 388 -7.97 17.69 -3.92
CA LYS A 388 -8.67 18.97 -4.09
C LYS A 388 -8.20 19.74 -5.33
N SER A 389 -7.01 19.45 -5.86
CA SER A 389 -6.45 20.06 -7.07
C SER A 389 -6.73 19.28 -8.35
N SER A 390 -7.31 18.08 -8.22
CA SER A 390 -7.58 17.21 -9.35
C SER A 390 -8.92 17.50 -10.02
N ASP A 391 -8.91 17.71 -11.33
CA ASP A 391 -10.13 17.90 -12.12
C ASP A 391 -10.99 16.62 -12.18
N ASP A 392 -10.36 15.45 -12.19
CA ASP A 392 -11.00 14.16 -12.41
C ASP A 392 -10.66 13.11 -11.34
N GLY A 393 -9.93 13.49 -10.29
CA GLY A 393 -9.52 12.62 -9.19
C GLY A 393 -8.47 11.57 -9.56
N ARG A 394 -8.05 11.47 -10.80
CA ARG A 394 -7.20 10.36 -11.25
C ARG A 394 -5.79 10.71 -11.68
N ASN A 395 -5.55 11.96 -12.05
CA ASN A 395 -4.28 12.31 -12.68
C ASN A 395 -3.43 13.29 -11.86
N LYS A 396 -3.92 13.75 -10.71
CA LYS A 396 -3.25 14.75 -9.87
C LYS A 396 -3.50 14.50 -8.38
N GLY A 397 -3.51 13.25 -7.96
CA GLY A 397 -3.59 12.93 -6.52
C GLY A 397 -2.35 13.45 -5.80
N GLU A 398 -2.54 14.25 -4.75
CA GLU A 398 -1.48 14.98 -4.04
C GLU A 398 -0.97 14.26 -2.80
N ALA A 399 -1.76 13.38 -2.22
CA ALA A 399 -1.34 12.63 -1.04
C ALA A 399 -0.16 11.72 -1.36
N ASP A 400 0.95 11.90 -0.66
CA ASP A 400 2.12 11.02 -0.78
C ASP A 400 1.73 9.58 -0.46
N LEU A 401 2.21 8.64 -1.28
CA LEU A 401 2.00 7.21 -1.03
C LEU A 401 2.99 6.71 0.01
N VAL A 402 2.47 6.22 1.12
CA VAL A 402 3.27 5.78 2.26
C VAL A 402 4.02 4.49 1.92
N ILE A 403 5.35 4.50 2.07
CA ILE A 403 6.21 3.32 2.00
C ILE A 403 6.54 2.83 3.42
N LEU A 404 6.85 3.76 4.31
CA LEU A 404 7.24 3.49 5.69
C LEU A 404 6.79 4.64 6.59
N ARG A 405 6.13 4.33 7.69
CA ARG A 405 5.74 5.29 8.72
C ARG A 405 6.02 4.76 10.13
N LEU A 406 6.06 5.64 11.12
CA LEU A 406 6.47 5.31 12.47
C LEU A 406 5.68 4.15 13.09
N ALA A 407 4.37 4.05 12.81
CA ALA A 407 3.56 2.94 13.28
C ALA A 407 4.08 1.57 12.78
N ASP A 408 4.64 1.50 11.56
CA ASP A 408 5.22 0.25 11.04
C ASP A 408 6.46 -0.17 11.85
N LEU A 409 7.30 0.80 12.29
CA LEU A 409 8.45 0.51 13.14
C LEU A 409 8.02 -0.07 14.50
N TYR A 410 6.96 0.47 15.11
CA TYR A 410 6.40 -0.12 16.34
C TYR A 410 5.85 -1.53 16.10
N MET A 411 5.12 -1.74 14.99
CA MET A 411 4.53 -3.04 14.69
C MET A 411 5.59 -4.09 14.28
N MET A 412 6.66 -3.69 13.56
CA MET A 412 7.79 -4.57 13.27
C MET A 412 8.56 -4.92 14.55
N ARG A 413 8.79 -3.95 15.45
CA ARG A 413 9.42 -4.19 16.74
C ARG A 413 8.56 -5.10 17.63
N ALA A 414 7.25 -4.91 17.62
CA ALA A 414 6.32 -5.78 18.33
C ALA A 414 6.40 -7.22 17.83
N GLU A 415 6.44 -7.42 16.51
CA GLU A 415 6.58 -8.76 15.93
C GLU A 415 7.92 -9.41 16.34
N ALA A 416 9.02 -8.69 16.25
CA ALA A 416 10.34 -9.18 16.64
C ALA A 416 10.38 -9.57 18.13
N LYS A 417 9.83 -8.73 19.02
CA LYS A 417 9.70 -9.04 20.45
C LYS A 417 8.89 -10.31 20.68
N LEU A 418 7.74 -10.42 19.99
CA LEU A 418 6.84 -11.56 20.13
C LEU A 418 7.50 -12.88 19.67
N ARG A 419 8.22 -12.86 18.54
CA ARG A 419 8.98 -14.01 18.03
C ARG A 419 10.13 -14.42 18.95
N LYS A 420 10.63 -13.50 19.79
CA LYS A 420 11.60 -13.75 20.86
C LYS A 420 10.96 -14.14 22.19
N GLY A 421 9.62 -14.26 22.27
CA GLY A 421 8.89 -14.63 23.49
C GLY A 421 8.52 -13.46 24.41
N ASP A 422 8.80 -12.21 24.03
CA ASP A 422 8.40 -11.01 24.80
C ASP A 422 7.02 -10.50 24.35
N ALA A 423 5.97 -11.22 24.75
CA ALA A 423 4.59 -10.87 24.47
C ALA A 423 4.17 -9.55 25.17
N SER A 424 4.74 -9.25 26.34
CA SER A 424 4.42 -8.02 27.07
C SER A 424 4.99 -6.77 26.40
N GLY A 425 6.23 -6.84 25.89
CA GLY A 425 6.84 -5.76 25.12
C GLY A 425 6.15 -5.54 23.77
N ALA A 426 5.71 -6.62 23.12
CA ALA A 426 4.92 -6.54 21.89
C ALA A 426 3.56 -5.89 22.14
N LEU A 427 2.85 -6.28 23.20
CA LEU A 427 1.58 -5.68 23.60
C LEU A 427 1.71 -4.18 23.87
N ALA A 428 2.78 -3.78 24.54
CA ALA A 428 3.04 -2.36 24.85
C ALA A 428 3.21 -1.54 23.57
N ASP A 429 3.98 -2.02 22.58
CA ASP A 429 4.18 -1.34 21.30
C ASP A 429 2.87 -1.17 20.51
N VAL A 430 2.09 -2.24 20.40
CA VAL A 430 0.81 -2.20 19.67
C VAL A 430 -0.20 -1.29 20.37
N ASN A 431 -0.30 -1.38 21.70
CA ASN A 431 -1.21 -0.50 22.46
C ASN A 431 -0.78 0.97 22.40
N LEU A 432 0.51 1.26 22.27
CA LEU A 432 0.98 2.63 22.09
C LEU A 432 0.49 3.21 20.74
N VAL A 433 0.58 2.44 19.64
CA VAL A 433 0.04 2.86 18.33
C VAL A 433 -1.48 3.06 18.42
N ARG A 434 -2.22 2.13 19.03
CA ARG A 434 -3.69 2.23 19.18
C ARG A 434 -4.08 3.47 19.99
N ALA A 435 -3.42 3.70 21.12
CA ALA A 435 -3.70 4.81 22.02
C ALA A 435 -3.31 6.18 21.44
N SER A 436 -2.45 6.24 20.42
CA SER A 436 -2.05 7.49 19.79
C SER A 436 -3.17 8.12 18.94
N ARG A 437 -4.15 7.37 18.49
CA ARG A 437 -5.24 7.81 17.59
C ARG A 437 -6.32 8.59 18.37
N THR A 438 -5.96 9.75 18.92
CA THR A 438 -6.75 10.52 19.90
C THR A 438 -7.57 11.68 19.32
N ALA A 439 -7.41 12.02 18.05
CA ALA A 439 -8.12 13.13 17.43
C ALA A 439 -9.65 12.98 17.48
N ARG A 440 -10.14 11.74 17.48
CA ARG A 440 -11.55 11.39 17.67
C ARG A 440 -11.71 10.50 18.90
N PRO A 441 -11.76 11.06 20.13
CA PRO A 441 -11.64 10.30 21.38
C PRO A 441 -12.69 9.19 21.55
N ALA A 442 -13.91 9.39 21.02
CA ALA A 442 -14.98 8.40 21.10
C ALA A 442 -14.67 7.08 20.37
N VAL A 443 -13.78 7.13 19.39
CA VAL A 443 -13.37 5.98 18.57
C VAL A 443 -11.86 5.71 18.65
N THR A 444 -11.19 6.19 19.70
CA THR A 444 -9.82 5.77 20.00
C THR A 444 -9.84 4.26 20.28
N PRO A 445 -9.08 3.43 19.52
CA PRO A 445 -9.13 1.99 19.69
C PRO A 445 -8.79 1.57 21.12
N PRO A 446 -9.62 0.75 21.80
CA PRO A 446 -9.36 0.34 23.17
C PRO A 446 -8.08 -0.51 23.26
N ALA A 447 -7.41 -0.45 24.41
CA ALA A 447 -6.21 -1.24 24.64
C ALA A 447 -6.51 -2.75 24.56
N LEU A 448 -5.61 -3.51 23.94
CA LEU A 448 -5.65 -4.97 23.94
C LEU A 448 -5.18 -5.50 25.30
N ALA A 449 -5.74 -6.62 25.74
CA ALA A 449 -5.40 -7.26 27.00
C ALA A 449 -4.24 -8.29 26.86
N SER A 450 -4.01 -8.82 25.68
CA SER A 450 -2.98 -9.82 25.38
C SER A 450 -2.47 -9.66 23.96
N MET A 451 -1.34 -10.30 23.67
CA MET A 451 -0.71 -10.29 22.34
C MET A 451 -0.18 -11.69 21.99
N ASP A 452 -0.53 -12.12 20.80
CA ASP A 452 0.03 -13.27 20.10
C ASP A 452 0.19 -12.93 18.60
N LEU A 453 0.70 -13.88 17.82
CA LEU A 453 0.94 -13.65 16.38
C LEU A 453 -0.36 -13.46 15.59
N ASP A 454 -1.46 -14.11 15.94
CA ASP A 454 -2.75 -13.96 15.25
C ASP A 454 -3.36 -12.59 15.55
N ILE A 455 -3.29 -12.15 16.81
CA ILE A 455 -3.72 -10.79 17.20
C ILE A 455 -2.86 -9.73 16.49
N LEU A 456 -1.54 -9.91 16.44
CA LEU A 456 -0.65 -8.98 15.76
C LEU A 456 -0.90 -8.91 14.25
N PHE A 457 -1.10 -10.06 13.60
CA PHE A 457 -1.45 -10.13 12.18
C PHE A 457 -2.74 -9.36 11.87
N ARG A 458 -3.76 -9.54 12.71
CA ARG A 458 -5.02 -8.78 12.63
C ARG A 458 -4.79 -7.27 12.81
N GLU A 459 -4.04 -6.87 13.85
CA GLU A 459 -3.77 -5.45 14.11
C GLU A 459 -2.93 -4.79 13.01
N ARG A 460 -1.99 -5.53 12.41
CA ARG A 460 -1.28 -5.05 11.23
C ARG A 460 -2.24 -4.85 10.04
N GLY A 461 -3.19 -5.76 9.83
CA GLY A 461 -4.23 -5.59 8.83
C GLY A 461 -5.08 -4.32 9.07
N PHE A 462 -5.49 -4.07 10.33
CA PHE A 462 -6.27 -2.87 10.68
C PHE A 462 -5.48 -1.57 10.52
N GLU A 463 -4.19 -1.59 10.83
CA GLU A 463 -3.33 -0.42 10.72
C GLU A 463 -2.91 -0.13 9.27
N PHE A 464 -2.56 -1.17 8.49
CA PHE A 464 -1.89 -1.02 7.20
C PHE A 464 -2.73 -1.43 5.98
N TYR A 465 -4.06 -1.66 6.13
CA TYR A 465 -4.86 -1.98 4.95
C TYR A 465 -4.63 -0.97 3.83
N TRP A 466 -4.46 -1.48 2.60
CA TRP A 466 -4.21 -0.68 1.41
C TRP A 466 -2.90 0.14 1.43
N GLU A 467 -1.88 -0.35 2.18
CA GLU A 467 -0.53 0.24 2.20
C GLU A 467 0.54 -0.68 1.58
N HIS A 468 0.16 -1.56 0.68
CA HIS A 468 1.06 -2.45 -0.09
C HIS A 468 1.89 -3.42 0.78
N GLN A 469 1.32 -3.94 1.87
CA GLN A 469 2.04 -4.82 2.80
C GLN A 469 1.34 -6.17 3.03
N ARG A 470 0.05 -6.32 2.68
CA ARG A 470 -0.75 -7.47 3.12
C ARG A 470 -0.18 -8.80 2.65
N ARG A 471 0.24 -8.92 1.37
CA ARG A 471 0.82 -10.16 0.84
C ARG A 471 2.07 -10.57 1.61
N THR A 472 3.00 -9.65 1.82
CA THR A 472 4.26 -9.91 2.56
C THR A 472 3.95 -10.35 3.99
N ASP A 473 2.99 -9.72 4.65
CA ASP A 473 2.54 -10.12 6.00
C ASP A 473 1.90 -11.52 5.97
N MET A 474 0.98 -11.79 5.05
CA MET A 474 0.32 -13.11 4.96
C MET A 474 1.33 -14.25 4.80
N ILE A 475 2.34 -14.08 3.93
CA ILE A 475 3.39 -15.09 3.74
C ILE A 475 4.17 -15.29 5.05
N ARG A 476 4.61 -14.20 5.69
CA ARG A 476 5.42 -14.24 6.91
C ARG A 476 4.68 -14.84 8.12
N PHE A 477 3.38 -14.62 8.19
CA PHE A 477 2.52 -15.19 9.24
C PHE A 477 1.94 -16.57 8.87
N GLY A 478 2.26 -17.11 7.68
CA GLY A 478 1.80 -18.43 7.23
C GLY A 478 0.29 -18.47 6.95
N LYS A 479 -0.27 -17.38 6.41
CA LYS A 479 -1.69 -17.23 6.07
C LYS A 479 -1.95 -17.18 4.56
N TYR A 480 -0.91 -17.14 3.74
CA TYR A 480 -1.06 -16.93 2.29
C TYR A 480 -1.64 -18.14 1.54
N GLU A 481 -1.47 -19.33 2.11
CA GLU A 481 -2.06 -20.59 1.61
C GLU A 481 -3.50 -20.81 2.11
N ASP A 482 -3.99 -20.04 3.08
CA ASP A 482 -5.37 -20.14 3.59
C ASP A 482 -6.38 -19.85 2.48
N SER A 483 -7.60 -20.38 2.64
CA SER A 483 -8.72 -20.07 1.73
C SER A 483 -9.47 -18.84 2.23
N TRP A 484 -9.91 -18.01 1.31
CA TRP A 484 -10.82 -16.89 1.53
C TRP A 484 -11.81 -16.79 0.37
N VAL A 485 -12.71 -15.80 0.38
CA VAL A 485 -13.73 -15.65 -0.67
C VAL A 485 -13.10 -15.75 -2.06
N GLU A 486 -13.67 -16.61 -2.92
CA GLU A 486 -13.25 -16.86 -4.31
C GLU A 486 -11.81 -17.41 -4.49
N LYS A 487 -11.07 -17.72 -3.41
CA LYS A 487 -9.72 -18.29 -3.48
C LYS A 487 -9.61 -19.57 -2.67
N THR A 488 -9.25 -20.66 -3.32
CA THR A 488 -9.02 -21.98 -2.71
C THR A 488 -7.63 -22.57 -3.00
N ASN A 489 -6.84 -21.91 -3.84
CA ASN A 489 -5.49 -22.36 -4.18
C ASN A 489 -4.56 -22.23 -2.96
N SER A 490 -4.01 -23.36 -2.50
CA SER A 490 -3.10 -23.45 -1.35
C SER A 490 -1.67 -23.82 -1.77
N ASP A 491 -1.31 -23.63 -3.02
CA ASP A 491 0.01 -23.99 -3.55
C ASP A 491 1.07 -23.01 -3.01
N VAL A 492 2.00 -23.53 -2.19
CA VAL A 492 3.11 -22.79 -1.61
C VAL A 492 4.02 -22.10 -2.66
N GLN A 493 4.03 -22.61 -3.88
CA GLN A 493 4.82 -22.02 -4.97
C GLN A 493 4.29 -20.64 -5.38
N ARG A 494 3.03 -20.31 -5.03
CA ARG A 494 2.43 -18.99 -5.27
C ARG A 494 2.96 -17.88 -4.35
N ARG A 495 3.80 -18.21 -3.36
CA ARG A 495 4.50 -17.21 -2.55
C ARG A 495 5.43 -16.32 -3.36
N LEU A 496 5.99 -16.82 -4.47
CA LEU A 496 6.70 -16.00 -5.45
C LEU A 496 5.89 -15.93 -6.74
N PHE A 497 5.96 -14.79 -7.40
CA PHE A 497 5.39 -14.62 -8.73
C PHE A 497 6.27 -15.27 -9.80
N PRO A 498 5.71 -15.64 -10.97
CA PRO A 498 6.50 -16.09 -12.10
C PRO A 498 7.41 -14.95 -12.60
N ILE A 499 8.64 -15.29 -12.99
CA ILE A 499 9.44 -14.38 -13.80
C ILE A 499 8.71 -14.24 -15.16
N PRO A 500 8.46 -13.00 -15.65
CA PRO A 500 7.74 -12.82 -16.90
C PRO A 500 8.38 -13.57 -18.07
N GLN A 501 7.55 -14.22 -18.88
CA GLN A 501 8.05 -14.98 -20.04
C GLN A 501 8.87 -14.11 -20.98
N SER A 502 8.45 -12.87 -21.20
CA SER A 502 9.20 -11.89 -22.01
C SER A 502 10.61 -11.61 -21.50
N ALA A 503 10.82 -11.65 -20.17
CA ALA A 503 12.15 -11.47 -19.58
C ALA A 503 13.04 -12.70 -19.81
N ILE A 504 12.48 -13.90 -19.68
CA ILE A 504 13.20 -15.16 -19.97
C ILE A 504 13.58 -15.23 -21.45
N ASP A 505 12.63 -14.92 -22.34
CA ASP A 505 12.86 -14.91 -23.79
C ASP A 505 13.89 -13.85 -24.19
N GLY A 506 13.84 -12.67 -23.57
CA GLY A 506 14.82 -11.59 -23.78
C GLY A 506 16.23 -11.91 -23.28
N ALA A 507 16.38 -12.91 -22.41
CA ALA A 507 17.66 -13.40 -21.89
C ALA A 507 18.13 -14.70 -22.56
N SER A 508 17.50 -15.12 -23.65
CA SER A 508 17.76 -16.41 -24.32
C SER A 508 19.20 -16.59 -24.84
N ASP A 509 19.87 -15.48 -25.16
CA ASP A 509 21.29 -15.51 -25.57
C ASP A 509 22.25 -15.82 -24.40
N ALA A 510 21.81 -15.79 -23.17
CA ALA A 510 22.54 -16.12 -21.95
C ALA A 510 21.88 -17.33 -21.26
N GLU A 511 22.16 -18.52 -21.73
CA GLU A 511 21.56 -19.77 -21.27
C GLU A 511 21.65 -19.91 -19.74
N GLY A 512 20.49 -20.14 -19.07
CA GLY A 512 20.42 -20.30 -17.62
C GLY A 512 20.56 -19.01 -16.81
N TYR A 513 20.60 -17.85 -17.45
CA TYR A 513 20.70 -16.56 -16.75
C TYR A 513 19.46 -16.25 -15.90
N LEU A 514 18.27 -16.35 -16.49
CA LEU A 514 17.00 -16.26 -15.78
C LEU A 514 16.34 -17.64 -15.75
N VAL A 515 16.16 -18.18 -14.55
CA VAL A 515 15.50 -19.47 -14.33
C VAL A 515 14.16 -19.22 -13.68
N GLN A 516 13.08 -19.75 -14.28
CA GLN A 516 11.71 -19.62 -13.78
C GLN A 516 11.55 -20.12 -12.35
N ASN A 517 10.71 -19.48 -11.59
CA ASN A 517 10.33 -19.95 -10.26
C ASN A 517 9.55 -21.27 -10.36
N PRO A 518 9.67 -22.18 -9.37
CA PRO A 518 8.92 -23.43 -9.34
C PRO A 518 7.41 -23.19 -9.45
N GLY A 519 6.70 -24.08 -10.19
CA GLY A 519 5.24 -24.02 -10.32
C GLY A 519 4.74 -23.22 -11.52
N TYR A 520 5.66 -22.74 -12.40
CA TYR A 520 5.30 -21.97 -13.59
C TYR A 520 5.96 -22.49 -14.86
#